data_8a9c184fd7aef44d55bc8727f9cb40cf
#
_entry.id   8a9c184fd7aef44d55bc8727f9cb40cf
#
_cell.length_a   1.000
_cell.length_b   1.000
_cell.length_c   1.000
_cell.angle_alpha   90.00
_cell.angle_beta   90.00
_cell.angle_gamma   90.00
#
_symmetry.space_group_name_H-M   'P 1'
#
loop_
_entity.id
_entity.type
_entity.pdbx_description
1 polymer ?
#
loop_
_entity_poly.entity_id
_entity_poly.type
_entity_poly.pdbx_seq_one_letter_code
_entity_poly.pdbx_strand_id
1 'polypeptide(L)'
;MPGAASSIAAVGFGLTAIGIGIDHGWITRAEGAERVLKTLRTFHDGPQNNTVSNAMGYKGWFYHFLEPKTALRFTRFHTELSSIDTALFLAGAIYAEEYFDQNNPNEKQIRSLTKSLVSRVDWQWMADEALRLRMGWQPDSGFLKARWTGYNESAILYILAIGARENALAPAAWDMWTSSFEWGTNYGFEYVPYPVLFVHQYSQCWLDLRTLKDSFMRARNLTYFENSRRATLAQRTYCKANPGGFKGYGSLVWGLTAGDGPTGYEARGAPPPVHDDGTIAPTAVGGSIPFAPEICLPALRHFYTEFRTNLWTPYGFSDGFNLHRNWWAKDVLGIDQGPILLMIENHRTGRVWQTFMKSEHIRRGLRRVGFQ
;
A
#
# COMPACT_ATOMS: atom_id res chain seq x y z
N MET A 1 22.02 6.21 0.84
CA MET A 1 22.54 7.42 1.53
C MET A 1 22.76 7.10 3.00
N PRO A 2 23.78 7.64 3.67
CA PRO A 2 23.90 7.51 5.12
C PRO A 2 22.70 8.24 5.77
N GLY A 3 21.87 7.52 6.52
CA GLY A 3 20.72 8.07 7.23
C GLY A 3 19.35 7.83 6.58
N ALA A 4 19.26 7.10 5.46
CA ALA A 4 17.99 6.66 4.93
C ALA A 4 17.34 5.61 5.84
N ALA A 5 16.03 5.70 6.04
CA ALA A 5 15.23 4.71 6.75
C ALA A 5 14.72 3.64 5.77
N SER A 6 14.50 2.43 6.26
CA SER A 6 13.86 1.35 5.51
C SER A 6 12.38 1.25 5.90
N SER A 7 11.47 1.56 4.99
CA SER A 7 10.03 1.35 5.17
C SER A 7 9.70 -0.14 5.13
N ILE A 8 8.96 -0.64 6.12
CA ILE A 8 8.53 -2.04 6.14
C ILE A 8 7.43 -2.32 5.10
N ALA A 9 6.60 -1.33 4.77
CA ALA A 9 5.64 -1.44 3.66
C ALA A 9 6.36 -1.66 2.33
N ALA A 10 7.44 -0.92 2.07
CA ALA A 10 8.27 -1.12 0.88
C ALA A 10 8.86 -2.54 0.82
N VAL A 11 9.19 -3.14 1.97
CA VAL A 11 9.61 -4.56 2.04
C VAL A 11 8.47 -5.48 1.59
N GLY A 12 7.22 -5.22 2.00
CA GLY A 12 6.06 -6.00 1.56
C GLY A 12 5.86 -5.95 0.04
N PHE A 13 5.93 -4.77 -0.56
CA PHE A 13 5.94 -4.62 -2.02
C PHE A 13 7.12 -5.36 -2.67
N GLY A 14 8.31 -5.26 -2.08
CA GLY A 14 9.53 -5.94 -2.55
C GLY A 14 9.40 -7.47 -2.56
N LEU A 15 8.79 -8.07 -1.52
CA LEU A 15 8.53 -9.51 -1.48
C LEU A 15 7.65 -9.96 -2.65
N THR A 16 6.64 -9.17 -3.00
CA THR A 16 5.77 -9.44 -4.15
C THR A 16 6.50 -9.21 -5.46
N ALA A 17 7.31 -8.15 -5.56
CA ALA A 17 8.10 -7.84 -6.75
C ALA A 17 9.09 -8.95 -7.11
N ILE A 18 9.63 -9.68 -6.12
CA ILE A 18 10.49 -10.85 -6.37
C ILE A 18 9.75 -11.92 -7.17
N GLY A 19 8.49 -12.24 -6.82
CA GLY A 19 7.68 -13.19 -7.59
C GLY A 19 7.45 -12.73 -9.03
N ILE A 20 7.15 -11.44 -9.22
CA ILE A 20 7.03 -10.83 -10.56
C ILE A 20 8.34 -10.98 -11.33
N GLY A 21 9.47 -10.67 -10.70
CA GLY A 21 10.80 -10.81 -11.33
C GLY A 21 11.13 -12.23 -11.77
N ILE A 22 10.69 -13.24 -11.02
CA ILE A 22 10.82 -14.67 -11.39
C ILE A 22 9.94 -14.98 -12.59
N ASP A 23 8.68 -14.56 -12.58
CA ASP A 23 7.74 -14.81 -13.67
C ASP A 23 8.19 -14.20 -15.01
N HIS A 24 8.91 -13.07 -14.94
CA HIS A 24 9.52 -12.42 -16.10
C HIS A 24 10.92 -12.93 -16.46
N GLY A 25 11.47 -13.88 -15.71
CA GLY A 25 12.80 -14.43 -15.96
C GLY A 25 13.96 -13.47 -15.65
N TRP A 26 13.73 -12.40 -14.89
CA TRP A 26 14.77 -11.45 -14.49
C TRP A 26 15.68 -12.01 -13.39
N ILE A 27 15.15 -12.90 -12.57
CA ILE A 27 15.87 -13.68 -11.57
C ILE A 27 15.35 -15.13 -11.60
N THR A 28 16.17 -16.07 -11.18
CA THR A 28 15.74 -17.46 -11.02
C THR A 28 14.86 -17.64 -9.79
N ARG A 29 14.03 -18.68 -9.78
CA ARG A 29 13.19 -19.02 -8.63
C ARG A 29 14.03 -19.30 -7.37
N ALA A 30 15.20 -19.93 -7.54
CA ALA A 30 16.10 -20.22 -6.44
C ALA A 30 16.66 -18.95 -5.80
N GLU A 31 17.15 -18.00 -6.60
CA GLU A 31 17.63 -16.70 -6.13
C GLU A 31 16.51 -15.90 -5.45
N GLY A 32 15.30 -15.92 -6.03
CA GLY A 32 14.14 -15.25 -5.43
C GLY A 32 13.76 -15.87 -4.08
N ALA A 33 13.72 -17.21 -3.99
CA ALA A 33 13.45 -17.93 -2.75
C ALA A 33 14.48 -17.60 -1.66
N GLU A 34 15.75 -17.54 -2.01
CA GLU A 34 16.83 -17.18 -1.06
C GLU A 34 16.67 -15.74 -0.51
N ARG A 35 16.37 -14.78 -1.40
CA ARG A 35 16.12 -13.37 -1.01
C ARG A 35 14.92 -13.25 -0.08
N VAL A 36 13.79 -13.87 -0.44
CA VAL A 36 12.58 -13.89 0.38
C VAL A 36 12.84 -14.55 1.72
N LEU A 37 13.51 -15.69 1.74
CA LEU A 37 13.83 -16.42 2.97
C LEU A 37 14.71 -15.60 3.91
N LYS A 38 15.73 -14.92 3.39
CA LYS A 38 16.58 -14.01 4.17
C LYS A 38 15.77 -12.87 4.78
N THR A 39 14.89 -12.25 4.00
CA THR A 39 14.02 -11.17 4.48
C THR A 39 13.10 -11.67 5.58
N LEU A 40 12.38 -12.78 5.37
CA LEU A 40 11.45 -13.31 6.36
C LEU A 40 12.13 -13.74 7.65
N ARG A 41 13.35 -14.33 7.56
CA ARG A 41 14.16 -14.64 8.76
C ARG A 41 14.50 -13.38 9.54
N THR A 42 14.94 -12.32 8.87
CA THR A 42 15.26 -11.04 9.52
C THR A 42 14.07 -10.53 10.35
N PHE A 43 12.87 -10.56 9.78
CA PHE A 43 11.65 -10.10 10.48
C PHE A 43 11.19 -11.10 11.55
N HIS A 44 11.34 -12.41 11.31
CA HIS A 44 10.93 -13.44 12.26
C HIS A 44 11.80 -13.46 13.51
N ASP A 45 13.12 -13.39 13.32
CA ASP A 45 14.12 -13.53 14.40
C ASP A 45 14.42 -12.18 15.07
N GLY A 46 13.97 -11.07 14.50
CA GLY A 46 14.19 -9.73 15.02
C GLY A 46 13.55 -9.51 16.39
N PRO A 47 14.17 -8.68 17.25
CA PRO A 47 13.74 -8.51 18.63
C PRO A 47 12.36 -7.85 18.73
N GLN A 48 11.47 -8.52 19.46
CA GLN A 48 10.11 -8.08 19.76
C GLN A 48 10.01 -7.70 21.24
N ASN A 49 10.08 -6.42 21.57
CA ASN A 49 9.96 -5.92 22.94
C ASN A 49 9.43 -4.48 22.97
N ASN A 50 9.09 -3.98 24.15
CA ASN A 50 8.49 -2.66 24.36
C ASN A 50 9.53 -1.58 24.71
N THR A 51 10.79 -1.78 24.41
CA THR A 51 11.83 -0.78 24.67
C THR A 51 11.92 0.27 23.58
N VAL A 52 12.41 1.45 23.91
CA VAL A 52 12.59 2.57 22.97
C VAL A 52 13.61 2.25 21.87
N SER A 53 14.64 1.49 22.23
CA SER A 53 15.73 1.06 21.34
C SER A 53 15.88 -0.47 21.37
N ASN A 54 16.65 -1.00 20.43
CA ASN A 54 16.91 -2.44 20.33
C ASN A 54 15.66 -3.32 20.11
N ALA A 55 14.62 -2.77 19.50
CA ALA A 55 13.42 -3.48 19.08
C ALA A 55 13.19 -3.31 17.59
N MET A 56 12.76 -4.37 16.91
CA MET A 56 12.21 -4.32 15.56
C MET A 56 10.68 -4.17 15.59
N GLY A 57 10.06 -4.63 16.67
CA GLY A 57 8.63 -4.61 16.86
C GLY A 57 8.21 -5.00 18.28
N TYR A 58 6.89 -5.11 18.48
CA TYR A 58 6.28 -5.57 19.73
C TYR A 58 4.91 -6.20 19.46
N LYS A 59 4.59 -7.31 20.13
CA LYS A 59 3.33 -8.05 19.98
C LYS A 59 3.00 -8.44 18.52
N GLY A 60 4.02 -8.73 17.73
CA GLY A 60 3.87 -9.06 16.30
C GLY A 60 3.77 -7.86 15.36
N TRP A 61 3.60 -6.65 15.89
CA TRP A 61 3.65 -5.40 15.13
C TRP A 61 5.08 -4.94 14.92
N PHE A 62 5.33 -4.24 13.84
CA PHE A 62 6.66 -3.73 13.49
C PHE A 62 6.67 -2.21 13.45
N TYR A 63 7.85 -1.62 13.72
CA TYR A 63 8.05 -0.20 13.55
C TYR A 63 8.00 0.18 12.07
N HIS A 64 7.35 1.30 11.77
CA HIS A 64 7.16 1.86 10.42
C HIS A 64 8.47 1.93 9.64
N PHE A 65 9.51 2.46 10.29
CA PHE A 65 10.85 2.58 9.72
C PHE A 65 11.89 1.84 10.57
N LEU A 66 12.77 1.13 9.86
CA LEU A 66 13.88 0.41 10.44
C LEU A 66 15.23 0.96 9.95
N GLU A 67 16.26 0.83 10.76
CA GLU A 67 17.65 1.08 10.37
C GLU A 67 18.08 0.02 9.34
N PRO A 68 18.52 0.40 8.14
CA PRO A 68 18.83 -0.56 7.07
C PRO A 68 19.89 -1.60 7.40
N LYS A 69 20.82 -1.27 8.31
CA LYS A 69 21.93 -2.15 8.68
C LYS A 69 21.60 -3.14 9.79
N THR A 70 20.77 -2.73 10.75
CA THR A 70 20.46 -3.50 11.95
C THR A 70 19.05 -4.05 11.98
N ALA A 71 18.17 -3.54 11.12
CA ALA A 71 16.73 -3.80 11.11
C ALA A 71 16.03 -3.44 12.44
N LEU A 72 16.64 -2.61 13.28
CA LEU A 72 16.02 -2.09 14.50
C LEU A 72 15.24 -0.81 14.22
N ARG A 73 14.40 -0.40 15.19
CA ARG A 73 13.62 0.85 15.12
C ARG A 73 14.47 2.03 14.69
N PHE A 74 14.04 2.75 13.66
CA PHE A 74 14.65 4.01 13.26
C PHE A 74 14.17 5.13 14.18
N THR A 75 15.01 5.56 15.12
CA THR A 75 14.59 6.44 16.21
C THR A 75 14.53 7.92 15.84
N ARG A 76 15.14 8.33 14.70
CA ARG A 76 15.21 9.76 14.31
C ARG A 76 13.87 10.38 13.93
N PHE A 77 12.87 9.57 13.54
CA PHE A 77 11.55 10.03 13.11
C PHE A 77 10.46 9.85 14.17
N HIS A 78 10.80 9.58 15.43
CA HIS A 78 9.81 9.16 16.44
C HIS A 78 8.93 8.02 15.96
N THR A 79 9.54 7.07 15.27
CA THR A 79 8.88 5.99 14.56
C THR A 79 8.00 5.16 15.50
N GLU A 80 6.73 5.03 15.15
CA GLU A 80 5.73 4.21 15.84
C GLU A 80 5.76 2.76 15.34
N LEU A 81 5.19 1.84 16.10
CA LEU A 81 4.67 0.58 15.54
C LEU A 81 3.52 0.97 14.62
N SER A 82 3.65 0.69 13.34
CA SER A 82 2.62 1.05 12.36
C SER A 82 1.72 -0.14 12.08
N SER A 83 0.41 0.06 12.23
CA SER A 83 -0.56 -0.98 11.92
C SER A 83 -0.69 -1.23 10.42
N ILE A 84 -0.74 -0.18 9.59
CA ILE A 84 -0.89 -0.34 8.15
C ILE A 84 0.38 -0.85 7.48
N ASP A 85 1.55 -0.34 7.86
CA ASP A 85 2.81 -0.78 7.27
C ASP A 85 3.12 -2.25 7.62
N THR A 86 2.76 -2.68 8.85
CA THR A 86 2.79 -4.09 9.22
C THR A 86 1.85 -4.92 8.34
N ALA A 87 0.63 -4.45 8.06
CA ALA A 87 -0.31 -5.15 7.19
C ALA A 87 0.21 -5.26 5.74
N LEU A 88 0.82 -4.20 5.21
CA LEU A 88 1.41 -4.22 3.86
C LEU A 88 2.64 -5.15 3.79
N PHE A 89 3.47 -5.17 4.83
CA PHE A 89 4.55 -6.16 4.95
C PHE A 89 4.01 -7.60 4.95
N LEU A 90 2.98 -7.86 5.77
CA LEU A 90 2.35 -9.19 5.87
C LEU A 90 1.65 -9.58 4.56
N ALA A 91 1.10 -8.63 3.81
CA ALA A 91 0.53 -8.91 2.50
C ALA A 91 1.60 -9.44 1.53
N GLY A 92 2.77 -8.81 1.49
CA GLY A 92 3.90 -9.32 0.71
C GLY A 92 4.38 -10.69 1.18
N ALA A 93 4.42 -10.95 2.50
CA ALA A 93 4.78 -12.24 3.06
C ALA A 93 3.75 -13.33 2.69
N ILE A 94 2.46 -13.05 2.79
CA ILE A 94 1.37 -13.96 2.39
C ILE A 94 1.42 -14.23 0.88
N TYR A 95 1.67 -13.20 0.06
CA TYR A 95 1.90 -13.43 -1.38
C TYR A 95 3.06 -14.40 -1.61
N ALA A 96 4.18 -14.22 -0.91
CA ALA A 96 5.33 -15.11 -1.03
C ALA A 96 5.02 -16.53 -0.54
N GLU A 97 4.22 -16.70 0.52
CA GLU A 97 3.75 -18.01 0.99
C GLU A 97 2.99 -18.76 -0.10
N GLU A 98 2.09 -18.08 -0.81
CA GLU A 98 1.27 -18.67 -1.86
C GLU A 98 2.02 -18.86 -3.19
N TYR A 99 3.04 -18.01 -3.44
CA TYR A 99 3.87 -18.09 -4.64
C TYR A 99 4.91 -19.22 -4.57
N PHE A 100 5.60 -19.36 -3.42
CA PHE A 100 6.62 -20.36 -3.20
C PHE A 100 6.00 -21.66 -2.66
N ASP A 101 5.35 -22.41 -3.55
CA ASP A 101 4.52 -23.59 -3.25
C ASP A 101 5.23 -24.94 -3.44
N GLN A 102 6.48 -24.94 -3.93
CA GLN A 102 7.23 -26.18 -4.20
C GLN A 102 7.68 -26.91 -2.94
N ASN A 103 7.89 -28.25 -3.10
CA ASN A 103 8.24 -29.14 -2.01
C ASN A 103 9.77 -29.21 -1.79
N ASN A 104 10.43 -28.05 -1.66
CA ASN A 104 11.84 -27.96 -1.33
C ASN A 104 12.04 -27.26 0.04
N PRO A 105 13.22 -27.40 0.70
CA PRO A 105 13.46 -26.87 2.03
C PRO A 105 13.26 -25.36 2.16
N ASN A 106 13.76 -24.57 1.20
CA ASN A 106 13.67 -23.11 1.24
C ASN A 106 12.22 -22.64 1.17
N GLU A 107 11.45 -23.16 0.25
CA GLU A 107 10.05 -22.77 0.08
C GLU A 107 9.15 -23.24 1.23
N LYS A 108 9.41 -24.44 1.77
CA LYS A 108 8.78 -24.88 3.02
C LYS A 108 9.03 -23.92 4.17
N GLN A 109 10.29 -23.44 4.28
CA GLN A 109 10.65 -22.52 5.34
C GLN A 109 10.02 -21.12 5.13
N ILE A 110 9.94 -20.63 3.88
CA ILE A 110 9.18 -19.41 3.55
C ILE A 110 7.76 -19.50 4.09
N ARG A 111 7.04 -20.58 3.76
CA ARG A 111 5.66 -20.81 4.23
C ARG A 111 5.55 -20.89 5.75
N SER A 112 6.49 -21.58 6.41
CA SER A 112 6.51 -21.70 7.87
C SER A 112 6.75 -20.36 8.57
N LEU A 113 7.72 -19.58 8.10
CA LEU A 113 8.03 -18.26 8.65
C LEU A 113 6.88 -17.28 8.45
N THR A 114 6.24 -17.27 7.27
CA THR A 114 5.07 -16.43 7.03
C THR A 114 3.94 -16.76 7.98
N LYS A 115 3.60 -18.04 8.16
CA LYS A 115 2.56 -18.46 9.11
C LYS A 115 2.87 -18.00 10.53
N SER A 116 4.12 -18.12 10.96
CA SER A 116 4.55 -17.66 12.28
C SER A 116 4.46 -16.13 12.42
N LEU A 117 4.88 -15.38 11.39
CA LEU A 117 4.78 -13.92 11.37
C LEU A 117 3.33 -13.43 11.45
N VAL A 118 2.44 -14.06 10.71
CA VAL A 118 1.01 -13.72 10.68
C VAL A 118 0.31 -14.10 11.99
N SER A 119 0.60 -15.28 12.56
CA SER A 119 -0.08 -15.77 13.75
C SER A 119 0.29 -15.03 15.04
N ARG A 120 1.50 -14.46 15.11
CA ARG A 120 1.96 -13.77 16.33
C ARG A 120 1.39 -12.35 16.51
N VAL A 121 0.70 -11.80 15.51
CA VAL A 121 0.16 -10.43 15.60
C VAL A 121 -1.02 -10.38 16.57
N ASP A 122 -0.90 -9.56 17.59
CA ASP A 122 -1.97 -9.29 18.55
C ASP A 122 -2.90 -8.18 18.01
N TRP A 123 -3.87 -8.59 17.17
CA TRP A 123 -4.80 -7.68 16.51
C TRP A 123 -5.71 -6.96 17.50
N GLN A 124 -6.13 -7.66 18.55
CA GLN A 124 -7.02 -7.11 19.59
C GLN A 124 -6.33 -6.01 20.39
N TRP A 125 -5.01 -6.15 20.64
CA TRP A 125 -4.24 -5.11 21.34
C TRP A 125 -4.20 -3.79 20.57
N MET A 126 -4.17 -3.82 19.23
CA MET A 126 -4.15 -2.61 18.41
C MET A 126 -5.54 -1.98 18.25
N ALA A 127 -6.61 -2.69 18.55
CA ALA A 127 -7.98 -2.17 18.50
C ALA A 127 -8.34 -1.35 19.76
N ASP A 128 -9.28 -0.41 19.61
CA ASP A 128 -9.94 0.22 20.75
C ASP A 128 -11.24 -0.51 21.12
N GLU A 129 -11.90 -0.05 22.17
CA GLU A 129 -13.15 -0.65 22.69
C GLU A 129 -14.30 -0.63 21.67
N ALA A 130 -14.26 0.29 20.70
CA ALA A 130 -15.23 0.35 19.60
C ALA A 130 -14.77 -0.47 18.36
N LEU A 131 -13.81 -1.37 18.50
CA LEU A 131 -13.24 -2.21 17.45
C LEU A 131 -12.53 -1.45 16.32
N ARG A 132 -12.19 -0.18 16.53
CA ARG A 132 -11.44 0.60 15.56
C ARG A 132 -9.96 0.34 15.72
N LEU A 133 -9.26 0.02 14.64
CA LEU A 133 -7.82 -0.13 14.67
C LEU A 133 -7.14 1.23 14.83
N ARG A 134 -6.20 1.31 15.76
CA ARG A 134 -5.33 2.47 15.96
C ARG A 134 -4.27 2.49 14.87
N MET A 135 -3.82 3.70 14.49
CA MET A 135 -2.78 3.82 13.48
C MET A 135 -1.42 3.32 13.97
N GLY A 136 -1.16 3.41 15.27
CA GLY A 136 0.09 2.90 15.81
C GLY A 136 0.25 3.04 17.32
N TRP A 137 1.44 2.66 17.80
CA TRP A 137 1.85 2.71 19.19
C TRP A 137 3.33 3.06 19.31
N GLN A 138 3.69 3.75 20.39
CA GLN A 138 5.08 4.10 20.75
C GLN A 138 5.38 3.69 22.19
N PRO A 139 6.60 3.22 22.48
CA PRO A 139 6.94 2.71 23.81
C PRO A 139 6.99 3.80 24.89
N ASP A 140 7.19 5.05 24.52
CA ASP A 140 7.32 6.21 25.37
C ASP A 140 6.00 7.00 25.54
N SER A 141 5.08 6.92 24.60
CA SER A 141 3.84 7.71 24.59
C SER A 141 2.55 6.87 24.45
N GLY A 142 2.68 5.54 24.25
CA GLY A 142 1.54 4.64 24.10
C GLY A 142 0.88 4.72 22.74
N PHE A 143 -0.42 4.46 22.69
CA PHE A 143 -1.18 4.46 21.44
C PHE A 143 -1.35 5.85 20.85
N LEU A 144 -1.18 5.95 19.54
CA LEU A 144 -1.52 7.14 18.79
C LEU A 144 -3.03 7.44 18.95
N LYS A 145 -3.39 8.73 19.01
CA LYS A 145 -4.80 9.15 19.08
C LYS A 145 -5.57 8.82 17.80
N ALA A 146 -4.90 8.77 16.67
CA ALA A 146 -5.51 8.50 15.36
C ALA A 146 -6.00 7.05 15.24
N ARG A 147 -7.13 6.89 14.57
CA ARG A 147 -7.80 5.62 14.25
C ARG A 147 -8.03 5.52 12.76
N TRP A 148 -8.09 4.31 12.25
CA TRP A 148 -8.54 4.06 10.89
C TRP A 148 -10.06 4.22 10.81
N THR A 149 -10.51 5.42 10.46
CA THR A 149 -11.91 5.80 10.26
C THR A 149 -12.06 6.57 8.96
N GLY A 150 -13.24 6.57 8.34
CA GLY A 150 -13.41 7.05 6.98
C GLY A 150 -12.80 6.10 5.95
N TYR A 151 -13.06 6.35 4.66
CA TYR A 151 -12.43 5.58 3.59
C TYR A 151 -10.94 5.88 3.54
N ASN A 152 -10.12 4.84 3.60
CA ASN A 152 -8.67 4.91 3.57
C ASN A 152 -8.07 3.56 3.11
N GLU A 153 -6.74 3.45 3.09
CA GLU A 153 -6.01 2.27 2.60
C GLU A 153 -6.11 1.03 3.51
N SER A 154 -6.79 1.09 4.65
CA SER A 154 -6.77 0.04 5.67
C SER A 154 -7.68 -1.17 5.39
N ALA A 155 -8.30 -1.28 4.21
CA ALA A 155 -9.11 -2.46 3.87
C ALA A 155 -8.32 -3.77 4.08
N ILE A 156 -7.08 -3.83 3.61
CA ILE A 156 -6.21 -5.00 3.79
C ILE A 156 -5.87 -5.26 5.26
N LEU A 157 -5.68 -4.20 6.06
CA LEU A 157 -5.43 -4.29 7.49
C LEU A 157 -6.62 -4.95 8.23
N TYR A 158 -7.85 -4.50 7.96
CA TYR A 158 -9.06 -5.08 8.55
C TYR A 158 -9.30 -6.52 8.08
N ILE A 159 -9.10 -6.83 6.80
CA ILE A 159 -9.23 -8.19 6.25
C ILE A 159 -8.22 -9.15 6.92
N LEU A 160 -6.98 -8.72 7.12
CA LEU A 160 -5.98 -9.51 7.83
C LEU A 160 -6.38 -9.73 9.30
N ALA A 161 -6.78 -8.68 10.00
CA ALA A 161 -7.16 -8.74 11.41
C ALA A 161 -8.38 -9.65 11.65
N ILE A 162 -9.41 -9.55 10.82
CA ILE A 162 -10.64 -10.35 10.92
C ILE A 162 -10.39 -11.78 10.41
N GLY A 163 -9.50 -11.95 9.45
CA GLY A 163 -9.08 -13.23 8.90
C GLY A 163 -8.15 -14.03 9.81
N ALA A 164 -7.59 -13.47 10.87
CA ALA A 164 -6.69 -14.16 11.77
C ALA A 164 -7.37 -15.36 12.47
N ARG A 165 -6.56 -16.34 12.89
CA ARG A 165 -7.04 -17.47 13.71
C ARG A 165 -6.97 -17.14 15.20
N GLU A 166 -5.86 -16.48 15.57
CA GLU A 166 -5.57 -16.06 16.94
C GLU A 166 -5.70 -14.54 17.06
N ASN A 167 -6.17 -14.06 18.18
CA ASN A 167 -6.38 -12.63 18.47
C ASN A 167 -7.15 -11.87 17.38
N ALA A 168 -8.00 -12.56 16.62
CA ALA A 168 -8.77 -12.00 15.52
C ALA A 168 -9.73 -10.91 16.00
N LEU A 169 -9.94 -9.90 15.17
CA LEU A 169 -11.03 -8.96 15.38
C LEU A 169 -12.39 -9.61 15.05
N ALA A 170 -13.43 -9.14 15.74
CA ALA A 170 -14.80 -9.47 15.38
C ALA A 170 -15.16 -8.88 14.00
N PRO A 171 -16.01 -9.56 13.20
CA PRO A 171 -16.47 -9.02 11.91
C PRO A 171 -17.09 -7.63 12.00
N ALA A 172 -17.73 -7.30 13.12
CA ALA A 172 -18.29 -5.97 13.40
C ALA A 172 -17.25 -4.82 13.30
N ALA A 173 -15.95 -5.10 13.38
CA ALA A 173 -14.91 -4.11 13.13
C ALA A 173 -14.95 -3.57 11.70
N TRP A 174 -15.32 -4.40 10.71
CA TRP A 174 -15.53 -3.97 9.33
C TRP A 174 -16.75 -3.06 9.21
N ASP A 175 -17.85 -3.40 9.84
CA ASP A 175 -19.06 -2.58 9.83
C ASP A 175 -18.82 -1.23 10.51
N MET A 176 -18.05 -1.21 11.62
CA MET A 176 -17.62 0.03 12.26
C MET A 176 -16.79 0.92 11.35
N TRP A 177 -15.87 0.34 10.59
CA TRP A 177 -15.04 1.09 9.65
C TRP A 177 -15.87 1.64 8.49
N THR A 178 -16.68 0.80 7.83
CA THR A 178 -17.50 1.19 6.69
C THR A 178 -18.65 2.13 7.05
N SER A 179 -19.16 2.09 8.29
CA SER A 179 -20.20 3.02 8.77
C SER A 179 -19.74 4.49 8.80
N SER A 180 -18.44 4.72 8.77
CA SER A 180 -17.86 6.06 8.72
C SER A 180 -17.60 6.58 7.29
N PHE A 181 -17.99 5.82 6.25
CA PHE A 181 -17.81 6.23 4.86
C PHE A 181 -18.92 7.16 4.40
N GLU A 182 -18.55 8.19 3.69
CA GLU A 182 -19.47 9.16 3.13
C GLU A 182 -19.39 9.15 1.59
N TRP A 183 -20.54 9.06 0.93
CA TRP A 183 -20.63 9.20 -0.52
C TRP A 183 -20.51 10.66 -0.91
N GLY A 184 -19.78 10.94 -1.97
CA GLY A 184 -19.62 12.28 -2.51
C GLY A 184 -19.62 12.29 -4.03
N THR A 185 -19.90 13.45 -4.61
CA THR A 185 -19.85 13.64 -6.06
C THR A 185 -18.80 14.69 -6.40
N ASN A 186 -17.80 14.29 -7.18
CA ASN A 186 -16.76 15.20 -7.66
C ASN A 186 -16.60 15.04 -9.17
N TYR A 187 -16.62 16.16 -9.89
CA TYR A 187 -16.47 16.20 -11.35
C TYR A 187 -17.39 15.22 -12.12
N GLY A 188 -18.62 15.05 -11.62
CA GLY A 188 -19.62 14.17 -12.23
C GLY A 188 -19.53 12.70 -11.86
N PHE A 189 -18.59 12.31 -10.99
CA PHE A 189 -18.45 10.94 -10.49
C PHE A 189 -18.94 10.85 -9.04
N GLU A 190 -19.90 9.94 -8.77
CA GLU A 190 -20.31 9.59 -7.41
C GLU A 190 -19.49 8.42 -6.92
N TYR A 191 -18.80 8.57 -5.79
CA TYR A 191 -17.94 7.54 -5.16
C TYR A 191 -17.73 7.87 -3.68
N VAL A 192 -17.07 6.98 -2.93
CA VAL A 192 -16.58 7.29 -1.59
C VAL A 192 -15.22 7.98 -1.75
N PRO A 193 -15.15 9.30 -1.59
CA PRO A 193 -13.97 10.07 -1.93
C PRO A 193 -12.87 9.95 -0.88
N TYR A 194 -11.65 9.90 -1.35
CA TYR A 194 -10.46 10.30 -0.62
C TYR A 194 -9.52 11.01 -1.62
N PRO A 195 -8.97 12.18 -1.26
CA PRO A 195 -8.31 13.03 -2.27
C PRO A 195 -6.93 12.53 -2.69
N VAL A 196 -6.29 11.68 -1.90
CA VAL A 196 -4.93 11.15 -2.14
C VAL A 196 -5.02 9.76 -2.76
N LEU A 197 -4.51 9.55 -3.97
CA LEU A 197 -4.81 8.35 -4.76
C LEU A 197 -4.25 7.05 -4.21
N PHE A 198 -3.13 7.04 -3.49
CA PHE A 198 -2.59 5.78 -2.95
C PHE A 198 -3.60 5.04 -2.06
N VAL A 199 -4.49 5.77 -1.40
CA VAL A 199 -5.57 5.22 -0.58
C VAL A 199 -6.48 4.28 -1.37
N HIS A 200 -6.74 4.60 -2.63
CA HIS A 200 -7.52 3.79 -3.54
C HIS A 200 -6.75 2.60 -4.14
N GLN A 201 -5.43 2.56 -3.97
CA GLN A 201 -4.52 1.63 -4.65
C GLN A 201 -3.99 0.53 -3.73
N TYR A 202 -3.45 0.88 -2.56
CA TYR A 202 -2.60 0.00 -1.76
C TYR A 202 -3.25 -1.34 -1.40
N SER A 203 -4.45 -1.34 -0.84
CA SER A 203 -5.15 -2.59 -0.55
C SER A 203 -5.42 -3.42 -1.82
N GLN A 204 -5.71 -2.76 -2.94
CA GLN A 204 -6.03 -3.42 -4.21
C GLN A 204 -4.79 -3.85 -5.00
N CYS A 205 -3.58 -3.53 -4.55
CA CYS A 205 -2.37 -4.17 -5.08
C CYS A 205 -2.42 -5.70 -4.89
N TRP A 206 -3.04 -6.17 -3.80
CA TRP A 206 -3.16 -7.60 -3.45
C TRP A 206 -4.60 -8.12 -3.46
N LEU A 207 -5.58 -7.33 -2.99
CA LEU A 207 -6.99 -7.74 -2.95
C LEU A 207 -7.65 -7.53 -4.31
N ASP A 208 -8.13 -8.62 -4.91
CA ASP A 208 -8.96 -8.55 -6.12
C ASP A 208 -10.41 -8.21 -5.77
N LEU A 209 -10.71 -6.92 -5.82
CA LEU A 209 -12.04 -6.40 -5.52
C LEU A 209 -12.84 -5.99 -6.78
N ARG A 210 -12.47 -6.53 -7.96
CA ARG A 210 -13.13 -6.20 -9.23
C ARG A 210 -14.60 -6.62 -9.26
N THR A 211 -14.92 -7.75 -8.63
CA THR A 211 -16.26 -8.32 -8.62
C THR A 211 -16.86 -8.48 -7.23
N LEU A 212 -16.02 -8.49 -6.20
CA LEU A 212 -16.44 -8.69 -4.82
C LEU A 212 -17.05 -7.44 -4.21
N LYS A 213 -18.17 -7.61 -3.52
CA LYS A 213 -18.91 -6.54 -2.85
C LYS A 213 -19.24 -6.93 -1.43
N ASP A 214 -18.94 -6.06 -0.47
CA ASP A 214 -19.49 -6.13 0.88
C ASP A 214 -20.90 -5.53 0.95
N SER A 215 -21.50 -5.47 2.14
CA SER A 215 -22.84 -4.90 2.35
C SER A 215 -22.92 -3.43 1.95
N PHE A 216 -21.88 -2.64 2.27
CA PHE A 216 -21.83 -1.21 1.97
C PHE A 216 -21.82 -0.94 0.47
N MET A 217 -20.98 -1.63 -0.29
CA MET A 217 -20.88 -1.46 -1.75
C MET A 217 -22.07 -2.06 -2.49
N ARG A 218 -22.68 -3.15 -1.97
CA ARG A 218 -23.92 -3.72 -2.55
C ARG A 218 -25.08 -2.73 -2.54
N ALA A 219 -25.20 -1.91 -1.49
CA ALA A 219 -26.27 -0.91 -1.39
C ALA A 219 -26.31 0.08 -2.58
N ARG A 220 -25.18 0.29 -3.25
CA ARG A 220 -25.06 1.14 -4.45
C ARG A 220 -24.74 0.35 -5.73
N ASN A 221 -24.75 -0.98 -5.65
CA ASN A 221 -24.35 -1.88 -6.74
C ASN A 221 -22.95 -1.55 -7.32
N LEU A 222 -22.02 -1.14 -6.46
CA LEU A 222 -20.64 -0.80 -6.81
C LEU A 222 -19.65 -1.81 -6.22
N THR A 223 -18.42 -1.77 -6.69
CA THR A 223 -17.26 -2.43 -6.09
C THR A 223 -16.25 -1.39 -5.61
N TYR A 224 -15.33 -1.78 -4.72
CA TYR A 224 -14.21 -0.90 -4.36
C TYR A 224 -13.30 -0.62 -5.55
N PHE A 225 -13.24 -1.53 -6.52
CA PHE A 225 -12.50 -1.32 -7.77
C PHE A 225 -13.12 -0.19 -8.61
N GLU A 226 -14.45 -0.21 -8.79
CA GLU A 226 -15.15 0.87 -9.50
C GLU A 226 -15.09 2.20 -8.73
N ASN A 227 -15.11 2.15 -7.38
CA ASN A 227 -14.87 3.32 -6.54
C ASN A 227 -13.50 3.97 -6.85
N SER A 228 -12.45 3.15 -6.91
CA SER A 228 -11.09 3.61 -7.22
C SER A 228 -10.95 4.11 -8.67
N ARG A 229 -11.67 3.48 -9.62
CA ARG A 229 -11.76 3.98 -10.98
C ARG A 229 -12.35 5.40 -11.02
N ARG A 230 -13.46 5.61 -10.34
CA ARG A 230 -14.13 6.93 -10.27
C ARG A 230 -13.25 7.99 -9.61
N ALA A 231 -12.54 7.64 -8.54
CA ALA A 231 -11.57 8.52 -7.90
C ALA A 231 -10.45 8.93 -8.87
N THR A 232 -9.91 7.97 -9.62
CA THR A 232 -8.88 8.20 -10.64
C THR A 232 -9.36 9.14 -11.75
N LEU A 233 -10.57 8.91 -12.27
CA LEU A 233 -11.18 9.76 -13.30
C LEU A 233 -11.47 11.17 -12.77
N ALA A 234 -11.98 11.29 -11.55
CA ALA A 234 -12.25 12.58 -10.89
C ALA A 234 -10.96 13.39 -10.70
N GLN A 235 -9.88 12.76 -10.23
CA GLN A 235 -8.62 13.44 -10.03
C GLN A 235 -7.99 13.91 -11.36
N ARG A 236 -8.01 13.06 -12.38
CA ARG A 236 -7.56 13.48 -13.72
C ARG A 236 -8.39 14.65 -14.24
N THR A 237 -9.71 14.66 -14.01
CA THR A 237 -10.60 15.75 -14.43
C THR A 237 -10.32 17.04 -13.66
N TYR A 238 -10.01 16.94 -12.36
CA TYR A 238 -9.54 18.06 -11.55
C TYR A 238 -8.26 18.68 -12.14
N CYS A 239 -7.23 17.88 -12.39
CA CYS A 239 -5.98 18.38 -12.97
C CYS A 239 -6.19 18.97 -14.39
N LYS A 240 -7.12 18.41 -15.19
CA LYS A 240 -7.48 18.98 -16.49
C LYS A 240 -8.17 20.33 -16.34
N ALA A 241 -9.08 20.49 -15.37
CA ALA A 241 -9.72 21.76 -15.07
C ALA A 241 -8.77 22.79 -14.47
N ASN A 242 -7.74 22.32 -13.78
CA ASN A 242 -6.64 23.09 -13.22
C ASN A 242 -7.07 24.35 -12.44
N PRO A 243 -7.90 24.21 -11.40
CA PRO A 243 -8.41 25.36 -10.67
C PRO A 243 -7.31 26.15 -9.95
N GLY A 244 -6.16 25.52 -9.64
CA GLY A 244 -5.00 26.16 -9.02
C GLY A 244 -4.10 26.89 -10.02
N GLY A 245 -4.32 26.80 -11.33
CA GLY A 245 -3.50 27.46 -12.35
C GLY A 245 -2.06 26.92 -12.44
N PHE A 246 -1.81 25.68 -12.06
CA PHE A 246 -0.48 25.09 -12.05
C PHE A 246 0.03 24.83 -13.47
N LYS A 247 1.27 25.26 -13.74
CA LYS A 247 1.92 24.99 -15.03
C LYS A 247 2.00 23.49 -15.29
N GLY A 248 1.58 23.08 -16.47
CA GLY A 248 1.67 21.72 -16.97
C GLY A 248 0.47 20.84 -16.67
N TYR A 249 -0.35 21.14 -15.66
CA TYR A 249 -1.56 20.37 -15.37
C TYR A 249 -2.46 20.24 -16.60
N GLY A 250 -2.99 19.05 -16.80
CA GLY A 250 -3.83 18.75 -17.95
C GLY A 250 -4.23 17.28 -18.06
N SER A 251 -4.68 16.91 -19.24
CA SER A 251 -5.16 15.54 -19.52
C SER A 251 -4.06 14.47 -19.48
N LEU A 252 -2.79 14.84 -19.63
CA LEU A 252 -1.62 13.95 -19.63
C LEU A 252 -0.68 14.20 -18.44
N VAL A 253 -0.85 15.31 -17.70
CA VAL A 253 -0.05 15.65 -16.52
C VAL A 253 -0.99 15.82 -15.35
N TRP A 254 -1.13 14.74 -14.58
CA TRP A 254 -1.98 14.59 -13.40
C TRP A 254 -1.43 13.49 -12.51
N GLY A 255 -1.94 13.37 -11.29
CA GLY A 255 -1.56 12.32 -10.36
C GLY A 255 -1.11 12.89 -9.01
N LEU A 256 -2.08 13.12 -8.12
CA LEU A 256 -1.86 13.64 -6.77
C LEU A 256 -1.89 12.50 -5.76
N THR A 257 -0.81 12.38 -5.01
CA THR A 257 -0.70 11.41 -3.91
C THR A 257 0.36 11.87 -2.91
N ALA A 258 0.59 11.12 -1.84
CA ALA A 258 1.73 11.35 -0.97
C ALA A 258 3.03 11.07 -1.74
N GLY A 259 4.04 11.86 -1.50
CA GLY A 259 5.35 11.74 -2.15
C GLY A 259 6.22 12.97 -1.91
N ASP A 260 7.43 12.92 -2.45
CA ASP A 260 8.38 14.02 -2.38
C ASP A 260 7.88 15.24 -3.15
N GLY A 261 8.19 16.40 -2.64
CA GLY A 261 7.90 17.69 -3.27
C GLY A 261 8.98 18.72 -2.99
N PRO A 262 8.83 19.92 -3.56
CA PRO A 262 9.80 21.00 -3.37
C PRO A 262 10.05 21.39 -1.90
N THR A 263 9.11 21.10 -1.02
CA THR A 263 9.14 21.43 0.41
C THR A 263 9.34 20.21 1.31
N GLY A 264 9.47 19.03 0.72
CA GLY A 264 9.61 17.76 1.42
C GLY A 264 8.50 16.77 1.08
N TYR A 265 8.48 15.65 1.79
CA TYR A 265 7.45 14.62 1.63
C TYR A 265 6.13 15.08 2.24
N GLU A 266 5.07 15.12 1.43
CA GLU A 266 3.74 15.57 1.85
C GLU A 266 2.64 14.79 1.12
N ALA A 267 1.46 14.69 1.77
CA ALA A 267 0.27 14.14 1.14
C ALA A 267 -0.43 15.24 0.32
N ARG A 268 -0.49 15.06 -1.00
CA ARG A 268 -1.19 15.94 -1.95
C ARG A 268 -2.43 15.25 -2.47
N GLY A 269 -3.53 15.97 -2.57
CA GLY A 269 -4.81 15.35 -2.95
C GLY A 269 -5.90 16.31 -3.37
N ALA A 270 -6.63 15.91 -4.41
CA ALA A 270 -7.84 16.53 -4.92
C ALA A 270 -8.56 15.55 -5.87
N PRO A 271 -9.88 15.65 -6.12
CA PRO A 271 -10.88 16.33 -5.32
C PRO A 271 -11.39 15.48 -4.14
N PRO A 272 -11.98 16.07 -3.10
CA PRO A 272 -11.91 17.49 -2.80
C PRO A 272 -10.48 17.93 -2.51
N PRO A 273 -10.09 19.20 -2.77
CA PRO A 273 -8.72 19.65 -2.54
C PRO A 273 -8.42 19.69 -1.03
N VAL A 274 -7.33 19.01 -0.64
CA VAL A 274 -6.78 19.03 0.72
C VAL A 274 -5.49 19.81 0.73
N HIS A 275 -4.57 19.44 -0.17
CA HIS A 275 -3.31 20.12 -0.40
C HIS A 275 -2.92 19.89 -1.85
N ASP A 276 -2.67 20.95 -2.60
CA ASP A 276 -2.19 20.91 -3.96
C ASP A 276 -1.22 22.07 -4.19
N ASP A 277 0.03 21.76 -4.47
CA ASP A 277 1.11 22.73 -4.74
C ASP A 277 1.63 22.65 -6.18
N GLY A 278 0.95 21.88 -7.03
CA GLY A 278 1.35 21.64 -8.42
C GLY A 278 2.32 20.47 -8.59
N THR A 279 2.59 19.68 -7.54
CA THR A 279 3.45 18.49 -7.60
C THR A 279 2.68 17.27 -8.07
N ILE A 280 3.25 16.56 -9.04
CA ILE A 280 2.72 15.32 -9.62
C ILE A 280 3.63 14.15 -9.24
N ALA A 281 3.02 13.03 -8.86
CA ALA A 281 3.72 11.79 -8.55
C ALA A 281 3.36 10.68 -9.57
N PRO A 282 4.33 10.10 -10.27
CA PRO A 282 4.08 9.03 -11.24
C PRO A 282 3.38 7.81 -10.65
N THR A 283 3.59 7.53 -9.35
CA THR A 283 2.94 6.42 -8.64
C THR A 283 1.41 6.55 -8.61
N ALA A 284 0.89 7.77 -8.49
CA ALA A 284 -0.55 8.02 -8.54
C ALA A 284 -1.18 7.53 -9.86
N VAL A 285 -0.47 7.72 -10.97
CA VAL A 285 -0.90 7.26 -12.30
C VAL A 285 -0.62 5.77 -12.48
N GLY A 286 0.60 5.32 -12.14
CA GLY A 286 1.03 3.93 -12.30
C GLY A 286 0.23 2.94 -11.46
N GLY A 287 0.00 3.27 -10.19
CA GLY A 287 -0.83 2.49 -9.29
C GLY A 287 -2.32 2.46 -9.66
N SER A 288 -2.77 3.35 -10.56
CA SER A 288 -4.16 3.39 -11.04
C SER A 288 -4.38 2.70 -12.39
N ILE A 289 -3.34 2.13 -13.02
CA ILE A 289 -3.45 1.50 -14.36
C ILE A 289 -4.62 0.52 -14.47
N PRO A 290 -4.85 -0.45 -13.57
CA PRO A 290 -5.95 -1.39 -13.71
C PRO A 290 -7.32 -0.71 -13.66
N PHE A 291 -7.45 0.38 -12.91
CA PHE A 291 -8.71 1.09 -12.74
C PHE A 291 -9.12 1.87 -13.99
N ALA A 292 -8.17 2.54 -14.65
CA ALA A 292 -8.43 3.41 -15.79
C ALA A 292 -7.25 3.42 -16.79
N PRO A 293 -6.95 2.28 -17.45
CA PRO A 293 -5.79 2.16 -18.34
C PRO A 293 -5.82 3.15 -19.49
N GLU A 294 -7.03 3.53 -19.96
CA GLU A 294 -7.24 4.45 -21.07
C GLU A 294 -6.76 5.88 -20.81
N ILE A 295 -6.59 6.27 -19.54
CA ILE A 295 -6.02 7.57 -19.17
C ILE A 295 -4.64 7.45 -18.51
N CYS A 296 -4.35 6.35 -17.82
CA CYS A 296 -3.09 6.14 -17.12
C CYS A 296 -1.94 5.85 -18.11
N LEU A 297 -2.14 4.96 -19.08
CA LEU A 297 -1.09 4.59 -20.02
C LEU A 297 -0.62 5.76 -20.90
N PRO A 298 -1.52 6.62 -21.47
CA PRO A 298 -1.10 7.82 -22.17
C PRO A 298 -0.33 8.80 -21.28
N ALA A 299 -0.72 8.99 -20.03
CA ALA A 299 -0.04 9.89 -19.10
C ALA A 299 1.36 9.38 -18.75
N LEU A 300 1.54 8.10 -18.41
CA LEU A 300 2.87 7.52 -18.16
C LEU A 300 3.77 7.54 -19.39
N ARG A 301 3.20 7.30 -20.58
CA ARG A 301 3.95 7.43 -21.82
C ARG A 301 4.42 8.86 -22.01
N HIS A 302 3.56 9.85 -21.76
CA HIS A 302 3.92 11.26 -21.82
C HIS A 302 5.03 11.59 -20.81
N PHE A 303 4.94 11.12 -19.56
CA PHE A 303 6.02 11.31 -18.58
C PHE A 303 7.33 10.72 -19.05
N TYR A 304 7.30 9.54 -19.67
CA TYR A 304 8.49 8.88 -20.17
C TYR A 304 9.07 9.58 -21.41
N THR A 305 8.26 10.06 -22.35
CA THR A 305 8.75 10.70 -23.58
C THR A 305 9.21 12.13 -23.34
N GLU A 306 8.43 12.93 -22.63
CA GLU A 306 8.68 14.37 -22.47
C GLU A 306 9.61 14.70 -21.31
N PHE A 307 9.57 13.88 -20.24
CA PHE A 307 10.28 14.19 -19.00
C PHE A 307 11.38 13.19 -18.65
N ARG A 308 11.70 12.26 -19.55
CA ARG A 308 12.65 11.16 -19.34
C ARG A 308 13.96 11.60 -18.71
N THR A 309 14.56 12.68 -19.22
CA THR A 309 15.86 13.16 -18.77
C THR A 309 15.91 13.51 -17.29
N ASN A 310 14.79 13.98 -16.74
CA ASN A 310 14.71 14.44 -15.35
C ASN A 310 13.96 13.48 -14.43
N LEU A 311 13.11 12.60 -15.00
CA LEU A 311 12.15 11.80 -14.23
C LEU A 311 12.43 10.30 -14.27
N TRP A 312 13.18 9.79 -15.28
CA TRP A 312 13.43 8.37 -15.43
C TRP A 312 14.82 7.99 -14.93
N THR A 313 14.87 7.00 -14.03
CA THR A 313 16.09 6.48 -13.40
C THR A 313 16.30 4.99 -13.74
N PRO A 314 17.44 4.38 -13.40
CA PRO A 314 17.63 2.94 -13.52
C PRO A 314 16.61 2.11 -12.71
N TYR A 315 15.91 2.72 -11.74
CA TYR A 315 14.92 2.09 -10.88
C TYR A 315 13.47 2.44 -11.25
N GLY A 316 13.24 3.09 -12.39
CA GLY A 316 11.94 3.57 -12.82
C GLY A 316 11.78 5.08 -12.66
N PHE A 317 10.55 5.56 -12.54
CA PHE A 317 10.28 6.97 -12.31
C PHE A 317 10.82 7.43 -10.95
N SER A 318 11.45 8.61 -10.89
CA SER A 318 11.66 9.28 -9.61
C SER A 318 10.32 9.67 -8.99
N ASP A 319 10.33 10.00 -7.69
CA ASP A 319 9.13 10.04 -6.88
C ASP A 319 8.11 11.10 -7.33
N GLY A 320 8.57 12.30 -7.70
CA GLY A 320 7.67 13.37 -8.12
C GLY A 320 8.32 14.45 -8.95
N PHE A 321 7.50 15.33 -9.50
CA PHE A 321 7.94 16.52 -10.22
C PHE A 321 6.95 17.67 -10.08
N ASN A 322 7.43 18.90 -10.22
CA ASN A 322 6.63 20.12 -10.18
C ASN A 322 7.06 21.07 -11.29
N LEU A 323 6.30 21.14 -12.37
CA LEU A 323 6.60 21.99 -13.52
C LEU A 323 6.41 23.48 -13.22
N HIS A 324 5.54 23.81 -12.26
CA HIS A 324 5.31 25.19 -11.86
C HIS A 324 6.52 25.78 -11.14
N ARG A 325 7.23 24.95 -10.32
CA ARG A 325 8.43 25.31 -9.59
C ARG A 325 9.73 24.86 -10.27
N ASN A 326 9.64 24.20 -11.45
CA ASN A 326 10.77 23.59 -12.16
C ASN A 326 11.59 22.64 -11.26
N TRP A 327 10.87 21.79 -10.48
CA TRP A 327 11.47 20.88 -9.52
C TRP A 327 11.26 19.42 -9.93
N TRP A 328 12.27 18.58 -9.66
CA TRP A 328 12.29 17.16 -9.96
C TRP A 328 12.87 16.39 -8.77
N ALA A 329 12.16 15.35 -8.33
CA ALA A 329 12.66 14.47 -7.28
C ALA A 329 13.92 13.73 -7.74
N LYS A 330 14.85 13.53 -6.83
CA LYS A 330 16.06 12.73 -7.04
C LYS A 330 15.95 11.34 -6.48
N ASP A 331 15.05 11.15 -5.54
CA ASP A 331 14.84 9.89 -4.84
C ASP A 331 13.84 9.01 -5.58
N VAL A 332 14.00 7.68 -5.34
CA VAL A 332 13.07 6.64 -5.81
C VAL A 332 12.63 5.90 -4.58
N LEU A 333 11.38 6.07 -4.21
CA LEU A 333 10.83 5.49 -2.99
C LEU A 333 10.24 4.10 -3.26
N GLY A 334 10.68 3.10 -2.50
CA GLY A 334 10.23 1.72 -2.68
C GLY A 334 8.72 1.53 -2.48
N ILE A 335 8.13 2.33 -1.58
CA ILE A 335 6.68 2.30 -1.32
C ILE A 335 5.87 2.83 -2.52
N ASP A 336 6.46 3.70 -3.34
CA ASP A 336 5.83 4.29 -4.53
C ASP A 336 6.09 3.47 -5.79
N GLN A 337 7.27 2.83 -5.89
CA GLN A 337 7.55 1.89 -7.00
C GLN A 337 6.72 0.60 -6.90
N GLY A 338 6.42 0.17 -5.67
CA GLY A 338 5.63 -1.02 -5.42
C GLY A 338 4.27 -1.02 -6.13
N PRO A 339 3.40 -0.05 -5.87
CA PRO A 339 2.11 0.05 -6.54
C PRO A 339 2.22 0.12 -8.07
N ILE A 340 3.20 0.85 -8.61
CA ILE A 340 3.43 0.90 -10.07
C ILE A 340 3.65 -0.52 -10.60
N LEU A 341 4.60 -1.25 -10.03
CA LEU A 341 4.97 -2.58 -10.51
C LEU A 341 3.83 -3.60 -10.34
N LEU A 342 3.24 -3.67 -9.13
CA LEU A 342 2.20 -4.65 -8.84
C LEU A 342 0.94 -4.40 -9.68
N MET A 343 0.56 -3.13 -9.88
CA MET A 343 -0.64 -2.80 -10.63
C MET A 343 -0.43 -2.90 -12.15
N ILE A 344 0.78 -2.69 -12.66
CA ILE A 344 1.13 -3.06 -14.05
C ILE A 344 0.96 -4.56 -14.23
N GLU A 345 1.51 -5.39 -13.33
CA GLU A 345 1.40 -6.83 -13.42
C GLU A 345 -0.05 -7.31 -13.31
N ASN A 346 -0.81 -6.73 -12.38
CA ASN A 346 -2.23 -7.02 -12.24
C ASN A 346 -3.05 -6.64 -13.49
N HIS A 347 -2.73 -5.51 -14.11
CA HIS A 347 -3.38 -5.10 -15.37
C HIS A 347 -3.06 -6.07 -16.52
N ARG A 348 -1.80 -6.53 -16.62
CA ARG A 348 -1.34 -7.39 -17.71
C ARG A 348 -1.79 -8.84 -17.58
N THR A 349 -1.76 -9.38 -16.36
CA THR A 349 -1.90 -10.82 -16.12
C THR A 349 -2.87 -11.17 -15.00
N GLY A 350 -3.14 -10.26 -14.07
CA GLY A 350 -3.88 -10.54 -12.84
C GLY A 350 -3.13 -11.46 -11.86
N ARG A 351 -1.84 -11.73 -12.10
CA ARG A 351 -1.09 -12.78 -11.39
C ARG A 351 -0.92 -12.50 -9.91
N VAL A 352 -0.69 -11.23 -9.51
CA VAL A 352 -0.57 -10.89 -8.08
C VAL A 352 -1.88 -11.18 -7.37
N TRP A 353 -3.00 -10.74 -7.93
CA TRP A 353 -4.34 -11.03 -7.40
C TRP A 353 -4.62 -12.53 -7.32
N GLN A 354 -4.40 -13.26 -8.42
CA GLN A 354 -4.64 -14.71 -8.48
C GLN A 354 -3.84 -15.46 -7.42
N THR A 355 -2.59 -15.06 -7.18
CA THR A 355 -1.71 -15.71 -6.20
C THR A 355 -2.16 -15.37 -4.78
N PHE A 356 -2.32 -14.08 -4.45
CA PHE A 356 -2.66 -13.63 -3.10
C PHE A 356 -4.04 -14.13 -2.63
N MET A 357 -5.03 -14.13 -3.53
CA MET A 357 -6.39 -14.57 -3.23
C MET A 357 -6.52 -16.10 -3.03
N LYS A 358 -5.46 -16.90 -3.24
CA LYS A 358 -5.43 -18.31 -2.83
C LYS A 358 -5.37 -18.47 -1.31
N SER A 359 -4.83 -17.49 -0.60
CA SER A 359 -4.61 -17.57 0.84
C SER A 359 -5.90 -17.80 1.61
N GLU A 360 -5.92 -18.88 2.42
CA GLU A 360 -7.08 -19.17 3.26
C GLU A 360 -7.27 -18.11 4.35
N HIS A 361 -6.20 -17.46 4.81
CA HIS A 361 -6.30 -16.34 5.73
C HIS A 361 -7.12 -15.19 5.12
N ILE A 362 -6.82 -14.82 3.87
CA ILE A 362 -7.50 -13.75 3.14
C ILE A 362 -8.94 -14.14 2.83
N ARG A 363 -9.17 -15.34 2.29
CA ARG A 363 -10.52 -15.84 1.99
C ARG A 363 -11.41 -15.88 3.24
N ARG A 364 -10.85 -16.28 4.38
CA ARG A 364 -11.59 -16.28 5.65
C ARG A 364 -11.95 -14.85 6.08
N GLY A 365 -11.03 -13.89 5.98
CA GLY A 365 -11.30 -12.49 6.26
C GLY A 365 -12.44 -11.95 5.39
N LEU A 366 -12.34 -12.10 4.09
CA LEU A 366 -13.36 -11.66 3.13
C LEU A 366 -14.74 -12.29 3.40
N ARG A 367 -14.80 -13.61 3.65
CA ARG A 367 -16.07 -14.28 3.99
C ARG A 367 -16.67 -13.76 5.29
N ARG A 368 -15.85 -13.54 6.32
CA ARG A 368 -16.32 -13.08 7.64
C ARG A 368 -16.91 -11.68 7.62
N VAL A 369 -16.45 -10.82 6.73
CA VAL A 369 -16.99 -9.46 6.53
C VAL A 369 -18.06 -9.40 5.44
N GLY A 370 -18.47 -10.54 4.87
CA GLY A 370 -19.62 -10.67 3.98
C GLY A 370 -19.34 -10.24 2.52
N PHE A 371 -18.11 -10.31 2.06
CA PHE A 371 -17.82 -10.18 0.62
C PHE A 371 -18.40 -11.34 -0.18
N GLN A 372 -19.11 -11.00 -1.25
CA GLN A 372 -19.74 -11.91 -2.22
C GLN A 372 -19.46 -11.45 -3.64
#